data_8aab5fdff625380e28e95567cb65891d
#
_entry.id   8aab5fdff625380e28e95567cb65891d
#
_cell.length_a   1.000
_cell.length_b   1.000
_cell.length_c   1.000
_cell.angle_alpha   90.00
_cell.angle_beta   90.00
_cell.angle_gamma   90.00
#
_symmetry.space_group_name_H-M   'P 1'
#
loop_
_entity.id
_entity.type
_entity.pdbx_description
1 polymer ?
#
loop_
_entity_poly.entity_id
_entity_poly.type
_entity_poly.pdbx_seq_one_letter_code
_entity_poly.pdbx_strand_id
1 'polypeptide(L)'
;MKGEEFFLANLPGEALPLLEAAVAEDSAHVRAALYLGMAYTQLGRNDEAITAFRRILPRAGNQSALVAFNLGNVYFIKGESVFAEQFYTQAIREDPSYAPAWLNRANARVKNGNLTDAVSDYEHYLVLEPLSPKRASIESLVRFIRDEFRTAEERRLAAEQEAAAVAERRRLLLEEVSASLQAAAEETRGLSAGSENVLGYEGEFELE
;
A
#
# COMPACT_ATOMS: atom_id res chain seq x y z
N MET A 1 25.66 33.70 2.91
CA MET A 1 26.51 32.96 3.90
C MET A 1 27.47 32.05 3.15
N LYS A 2 28.79 32.13 3.46
CA LYS A 2 29.81 31.36 2.69
C LYS A 2 29.53 29.88 2.58
N GLY A 3 29.09 29.24 3.66
CA GLY A 3 28.73 27.81 3.61
C GLY A 3 27.60 27.47 2.63
N GLU A 4 26.61 28.35 2.51
CA GLU A 4 25.56 28.23 1.50
C GLU A 4 26.10 28.39 0.08
N GLU A 5 27.00 29.35 -0.14
CA GLU A 5 27.62 29.59 -1.45
C GLU A 5 28.38 28.35 -1.93
N PHE A 6 29.18 27.73 -1.04
CA PHE A 6 29.85 26.46 -1.36
C PHE A 6 28.86 25.32 -1.62
N PHE A 7 27.80 25.23 -0.83
CA PHE A 7 26.78 24.22 -1.08
C PHE A 7 26.11 24.39 -2.47
N LEU A 8 25.71 25.63 -2.78
CA LEU A 8 25.11 25.95 -4.10
C LEU A 8 26.10 25.76 -5.26
N ALA A 9 27.40 25.86 -5.01
CA ALA A 9 28.45 25.50 -5.95
C ALA A 9 28.71 23.99 -6.06
N ASN A 10 27.85 23.15 -5.44
CA ASN A 10 27.98 21.69 -5.38
C ASN A 10 29.30 21.21 -4.72
N LEU A 11 29.76 21.92 -3.70
CA LEU A 11 30.93 21.64 -2.89
C LEU A 11 30.53 21.39 -1.42
N PRO A 12 29.77 20.28 -1.14
CA PRO A 12 29.24 20.03 0.19
C PRO A 12 30.32 19.78 1.25
N GLY A 13 31.50 19.28 0.85
CA GLY A 13 32.64 19.07 1.75
C GLY A 13 33.21 20.38 2.30
N GLU A 14 33.33 21.40 1.45
CA GLU A 14 33.79 22.76 1.83
C GLU A 14 32.69 23.55 2.55
N ALA A 15 31.41 23.30 2.19
CA ALA A 15 30.28 23.92 2.85
C ALA A 15 30.13 23.46 4.30
N LEU A 16 30.39 22.19 4.58
CA LEU A 16 30.10 21.53 5.85
C LEU A 16 30.69 22.24 7.05
N PRO A 17 32.04 22.50 7.18
CA PRO A 17 32.62 23.13 8.35
C PRO A 17 32.09 24.54 8.59
N LEU A 18 31.74 25.27 7.54
CA LEU A 18 31.19 26.64 7.65
C LEU A 18 29.74 26.63 8.11
N LEU A 19 28.96 25.64 7.69
CA LEU A 19 27.58 25.44 8.11
C LEU A 19 27.49 24.95 9.55
N GLU A 20 28.39 24.02 9.94
CA GLU A 20 28.53 23.55 11.33
C GLU A 20 28.88 24.72 12.26
N ALA A 21 29.84 25.57 11.89
CA ALA A 21 30.21 26.74 12.66
C ALA A 21 29.02 27.73 12.81
N ALA A 22 28.31 28.01 11.72
CA ALA A 22 27.16 28.90 11.75
C ALA A 22 26.02 28.39 12.66
N VAL A 23 25.75 27.10 12.66
CA VAL A 23 24.75 26.45 13.53
C VAL A 23 25.24 26.37 14.98
N ALA A 24 26.55 26.26 15.22
CA ALA A 24 27.12 26.32 16.56
C ALA A 24 27.02 27.70 17.17
N GLU A 25 27.23 28.78 16.37
CA GLU A 25 27.11 30.16 16.80
C GLU A 25 25.63 30.53 17.05
N ASP A 26 24.74 30.18 16.14
CA ASP A 26 23.28 30.38 16.29
C ASP A 26 22.52 29.09 15.94
N SER A 27 22.17 28.32 16.97
CA SER A 27 21.44 27.08 16.84
C SER A 27 19.99 27.26 16.36
N ALA A 28 19.48 28.48 16.30
CA ALA A 28 18.15 28.84 15.80
C ALA A 28 18.19 29.28 14.33
N HIS A 29 19.37 29.40 13.74
CA HIS A 29 19.53 29.85 12.36
C HIS A 29 19.01 28.82 11.37
N VAL A 30 17.70 28.89 11.07
CA VAL A 30 16.97 27.89 10.25
C VAL A 30 17.66 27.64 8.91
N ARG A 31 18.06 28.71 8.19
CA ARG A 31 18.69 28.59 6.87
C ARG A 31 20.04 27.87 6.91
N ALA A 32 20.87 28.17 7.91
CA ALA A 32 22.15 27.47 8.06
C ALA A 32 21.96 25.98 8.35
N ALA A 33 21.05 25.67 9.27
CA ALA A 33 20.75 24.28 9.62
C ALA A 33 20.04 23.50 8.50
N LEU A 34 19.24 24.18 7.65
CA LEU A 34 18.66 23.57 6.45
C LEU A 34 19.76 23.15 5.46
N TYR A 35 20.69 24.05 5.12
CA TYR A 35 21.81 23.72 4.24
C TYR A 35 22.76 22.72 4.87
N LEU A 36 22.95 22.75 6.19
CA LEU A 36 23.72 21.74 6.90
C LEU A 36 23.13 20.33 6.74
N GLY A 37 21.82 20.19 6.94
CA GLY A 37 21.11 18.93 6.72
C GLY A 37 21.23 18.45 5.28
N MET A 38 21.10 19.36 4.31
CA MET A 38 21.26 19.04 2.88
C MET A 38 22.70 18.62 2.55
N ALA A 39 23.71 19.29 3.12
CA ALA A 39 25.13 18.92 2.95
C ALA A 39 25.41 17.53 3.53
N TYR A 40 24.92 17.24 4.74
CA TYR A 40 25.02 15.91 5.34
C TYR A 40 24.37 14.83 4.43
N THR A 41 23.20 15.13 3.86
CA THR A 41 22.49 14.19 2.95
C THR A 41 23.34 13.90 1.70
N GLN A 42 23.92 14.93 1.06
CA GLN A 42 24.78 14.75 -0.12
C GLN A 42 26.07 13.97 0.19
N LEU A 43 26.58 14.08 1.42
CA LEU A 43 27.75 13.35 1.89
C LEU A 43 27.42 11.94 2.43
N GLY A 44 26.16 11.50 2.36
CA GLY A 44 25.69 10.20 2.85
C GLY A 44 25.60 10.11 4.39
N ARG A 45 25.77 11.23 5.10
CA ARG A 45 25.71 11.35 6.57
C ARG A 45 24.23 11.50 7.00
N ASN A 46 23.44 10.45 6.75
CA ASN A 46 21.98 10.52 6.85
C ASN A 46 21.49 10.74 8.28
N ASP A 47 22.12 10.19 9.29
CA ASP A 47 21.67 10.34 10.69
C ASP A 47 21.91 11.75 11.22
N GLU A 48 23.02 12.37 10.80
CA GLU A 48 23.30 13.77 11.10
C GLU A 48 22.33 14.70 10.34
N ALA A 49 21.99 14.36 9.09
CA ALA A 49 20.97 15.11 8.34
C ALA A 49 19.61 15.06 9.03
N ILE A 50 19.15 13.90 9.47
CA ILE A 50 17.90 13.73 10.23
C ILE A 50 17.94 14.58 11.49
N THR A 51 19.04 14.55 12.24
CA THR A 51 19.21 15.32 13.47
C THR A 51 19.11 16.83 13.19
N ALA A 52 19.80 17.33 12.16
CA ALA A 52 19.77 18.73 11.76
C ALA A 52 18.37 19.17 11.36
N PHE A 53 17.66 18.42 10.49
CA PHE A 53 16.32 18.76 10.06
C PHE A 53 15.29 18.69 11.19
N ARG A 54 15.31 17.65 12.03
CA ARG A 54 14.38 17.51 13.16
C ARG A 54 14.52 18.65 14.15
N ARG A 55 15.75 19.12 14.39
CA ARG A 55 16.02 20.23 15.30
C ARG A 55 15.36 21.53 14.85
N ILE A 56 15.35 21.81 13.53
CA ILE A 56 14.83 23.08 13.01
C ILE A 56 13.36 23.02 12.60
N LEU A 57 12.81 21.86 12.32
CA LEU A 57 11.44 21.70 11.81
C LEU A 57 10.39 22.45 12.65
N PRO A 58 10.40 22.39 14.00
CA PRO A 58 9.39 23.08 14.81
C PRO A 58 9.43 24.62 14.72
N ARG A 59 10.52 25.18 14.20
CA ARG A 59 10.76 26.63 14.10
C ARG A 59 11.02 27.12 12.68
N ALA A 60 10.80 26.23 11.68
CA ALA A 60 11.16 26.51 10.30
C ALA A 60 10.29 27.59 9.63
N GLY A 61 9.12 27.92 10.19
CA GLY A 61 8.23 28.97 9.68
C GLY A 61 7.84 28.69 8.22
N ASN A 62 8.07 29.65 7.35
CA ASN A 62 7.79 29.52 5.91
C ASN A 62 8.69 28.50 5.18
N GLN A 63 9.70 27.93 5.83
CA GLN A 63 10.54 26.85 5.30
C GLN A 63 10.13 25.46 5.79
N SER A 64 9.03 25.34 6.55
CA SER A 64 8.56 24.07 7.13
C SER A 64 8.34 23.01 6.07
N ALA A 65 7.69 23.35 4.95
CA ALA A 65 7.48 22.44 3.83
C ALA A 65 8.80 21.90 3.26
N LEU A 66 9.77 22.77 3.04
CA LEU A 66 11.08 22.41 2.51
C LEU A 66 11.88 21.54 3.49
N VAL A 67 11.85 21.87 4.79
CA VAL A 67 12.54 21.07 5.82
C VAL A 67 11.90 19.69 5.94
N ALA A 68 10.58 19.61 6.00
CA ALA A 68 9.86 18.34 6.05
C ALA A 68 10.13 17.49 4.79
N PHE A 69 10.09 18.10 3.61
CA PHE A 69 10.42 17.43 2.35
C PHE A 69 11.83 16.82 2.36
N ASN A 70 12.85 17.59 2.77
CA ASN A 70 14.22 17.10 2.84
C ASN A 70 14.37 15.98 3.88
N LEU A 71 13.70 16.08 5.02
CA LEU A 71 13.67 15.02 6.02
C LEU A 71 13.03 13.73 5.44
N GLY A 72 11.96 13.87 4.67
CA GLY A 72 11.36 12.77 3.91
C GLY A 72 12.34 12.14 2.92
N ASN A 73 13.11 12.97 2.21
CA ASN A 73 14.14 12.48 1.28
C ASN A 73 15.20 11.64 1.98
N VAL A 74 15.68 12.07 3.16
CA VAL A 74 16.67 11.29 3.92
C VAL A 74 16.12 9.94 4.35
N TYR A 75 14.88 9.90 4.86
CA TYR A 75 14.24 8.63 5.22
C TYR A 75 14.02 7.73 4.00
N PHE A 76 13.65 8.31 2.85
CA PHE A 76 13.51 7.55 1.62
C PHE A 76 14.84 6.93 1.15
N ILE A 77 15.93 7.69 1.22
CA ILE A 77 17.31 7.22 0.92
C ILE A 77 17.71 6.07 1.85
N LYS A 78 17.36 6.15 3.14
CA LYS A 78 17.59 5.08 4.12
C LYS A 78 16.70 3.83 3.90
N GLY A 79 15.75 3.86 2.97
CA GLY A 79 14.77 2.79 2.75
C GLY A 79 13.60 2.79 3.72
N GLU A 80 13.51 3.77 4.60
CA GLU A 80 12.45 3.95 5.60
C GLU A 80 11.24 4.66 4.99
N SER A 81 10.60 4.02 3.98
CA SER A 81 9.58 4.64 3.14
C SER A 81 8.31 5.06 3.89
N VAL A 82 7.99 4.41 5.01
CA VAL A 82 6.84 4.79 5.86
C VAL A 82 7.09 6.15 6.53
N PHE A 83 8.29 6.36 7.08
CA PHE A 83 8.66 7.68 7.63
C PHE A 83 8.77 8.74 6.54
N ALA A 84 9.31 8.38 5.37
CA ALA A 84 9.37 9.29 4.24
C ALA A 84 7.96 9.80 3.85
N GLU A 85 6.97 8.90 3.74
CA GLU A 85 5.58 9.26 3.46
C GLU A 85 4.99 10.23 4.49
N GLN A 86 5.28 10.02 5.79
CA GLN A 86 4.83 10.91 6.86
C GLN A 86 5.37 12.34 6.68
N PHE A 87 6.67 12.47 6.40
CA PHE A 87 7.31 13.78 6.24
C PHE A 87 6.94 14.46 4.92
N TYR A 88 6.76 13.73 3.83
CA TYR A 88 6.18 14.31 2.61
C TYR A 88 4.72 14.76 2.82
N THR A 89 3.95 14.02 3.61
CA THR A 89 2.59 14.43 3.99
C THR A 89 2.61 15.71 4.81
N GLN A 90 3.58 15.86 5.73
CA GLN A 90 3.76 17.10 6.46
C GLN A 90 4.14 18.26 5.52
N ALA A 91 5.06 18.05 4.58
CA ALA A 91 5.45 19.06 3.58
C ALA A 91 4.23 19.55 2.77
N ILE A 92 3.36 18.60 2.32
CA ILE A 92 2.14 18.92 1.57
C ILE A 92 1.12 19.70 2.44
N ARG A 93 1.01 19.41 3.73
CA ARG A 93 0.13 20.19 4.62
C ARG A 93 0.60 21.64 4.80
N GLU A 94 1.92 21.84 4.87
CA GLU A 94 2.52 23.17 5.00
C GLU A 94 2.44 23.96 3.69
N ASP A 95 2.63 23.27 2.54
CA ASP A 95 2.51 23.85 1.21
C ASP A 95 1.89 22.86 0.23
N PRO A 96 0.57 22.91 0.01
CA PRO A 96 -0.11 22.02 -0.95
C PRO A 96 0.33 22.23 -2.41
N SER A 97 0.95 23.34 -2.75
CA SER A 97 1.46 23.63 -4.10
C SER A 97 2.88 23.10 -4.32
N TYR A 98 3.53 22.56 -3.29
CA TYR A 98 4.89 22.06 -3.39
C TYR A 98 4.93 20.71 -4.13
N ALA A 99 4.90 20.76 -5.47
CA ALA A 99 4.81 19.60 -6.35
C ALA A 99 5.82 18.48 -6.07
N PRO A 100 7.12 18.74 -5.72
CA PRO A 100 8.07 17.68 -5.42
C PRO A 100 7.64 16.76 -4.27
N ALA A 101 6.90 17.29 -3.29
CA ALA A 101 6.44 16.47 -2.15
C ALA A 101 5.37 15.46 -2.58
N TRP A 102 4.46 15.83 -3.47
CA TRP A 102 3.48 14.90 -4.05
C TRP A 102 4.15 13.78 -4.82
N LEU A 103 5.10 14.11 -5.71
CA LEU A 103 5.83 13.11 -6.48
C LEU A 103 6.59 12.12 -5.58
N ASN A 104 7.29 12.63 -4.57
CA ASN A 104 8.09 11.79 -3.69
C ASN A 104 7.23 10.99 -2.71
N ARG A 105 6.06 11.52 -2.29
CA ARG A 105 5.10 10.75 -1.52
C ARG A 105 4.52 9.61 -2.35
N ALA A 106 4.17 9.84 -3.61
CA ALA A 106 3.75 8.79 -4.52
C ALA A 106 4.80 7.67 -4.62
N ASN A 107 6.07 8.02 -4.78
CA ASN A 107 7.17 7.04 -4.82
C ASN A 107 7.28 6.26 -3.50
N ALA A 108 7.12 6.92 -2.35
CA ALA A 108 7.14 6.27 -1.03
C ALA A 108 5.94 5.31 -0.89
N ARG A 109 4.76 5.71 -1.33
CA ARG A 109 3.54 4.90 -1.33
C ARG A 109 3.65 3.66 -2.22
N VAL A 110 4.27 3.78 -3.39
CA VAL A 110 4.58 2.62 -4.23
C VAL A 110 5.47 1.62 -3.48
N LYS A 111 6.52 2.09 -2.80
CA LYS A 111 7.38 1.24 -1.97
C LYS A 111 6.64 0.61 -0.78
N ASN A 112 5.64 1.29 -0.23
CA ASN A 112 4.81 0.80 0.87
C ASN A 112 3.67 -0.13 0.39
N GLY A 113 3.46 -0.31 -0.92
CA GLY A 113 2.35 -1.06 -1.50
C GLY A 113 1.02 -0.30 -1.58
N ASN A 114 0.98 0.98 -1.22
CA ASN A 114 -0.21 1.83 -1.24
C ASN A 114 -0.46 2.40 -2.64
N LEU A 115 -0.70 1.50 -3.60
CA LEU A 115 -0.72 1.86 -5.03
C LEU A 115 -1.88 2.80 -5.40
N THR A 116 -3.04 2.65 -4.79
CA THR A 116 -4.22 3.53 -5.05
C THR A 116 -3.91 4.97 -4.68
N ASP A 117 -3.35 5.18 -3.49
CA ASP A 117 -2.99 6.51 -3.02
C ASP A 117 -1.79 7.09 -3.79
N ALA A 118 -0.87 6.23 -4.25
CA ALA A 118 0.24 6.64 -5.10
C ALA A 118 -0.24 7.19 -6.45
N VAL A 119 -1.24 6.55 -7.07
CA VAL A 119 -1.86 7.04 -8.32
C VAL A 119 -2.44 8.42 -8.11
N SER A 120 -3.19 8.64 -7.02
CA SER A 120 -3.78 9.94 -6.71
C SER A 120 -2.72 11.04 -6.55
N ASP A 121 -1.60 10.74 -5.89
CA ASP A 121 -0.49 11.68 -5.70
C ASP A 121 0.23 11.99 -7.03
N TYR A 122 0.45 10.99 -7.88
CA TYR A 122 1.03 11.19 -9.22
C TYR A 122 0.14 12.09 -10.08
N GLU A 123 -1.17 11.88 -10.07
CA GLU A 123 -2.11 12.71 -10.81
C GLU A 123 -2.11 14.15 -10.28
N HIS A 124 -2.07 14.32 -8.96
CA HIS A 124 -1.98 15.65 -8.36
C HIS A 124 -0.67 16.36 -8.75
N TYR A 125 0.46 15.65 -8.72
CA TYR A 125 1.73 16.18 -9.21
C TYR A 125 1.62 16.64 -10.68
N LEU A 126 0.98 15.87 -11.54
CA LEU A 126 0.82 16.22 -12.96
C LEU A 126 -0.13 17.42 -13.20
N VAL A 127 -1.03 17.68 -12.26
CA VAL A 127 -1.85 18.91 -12.26
C VAL A 127 -1.00 20.13 -11.89
N LEU A 128 -0.13 20.01 -10.88
CA LEU A 128 0.76 21.09 -10.46
C LEU A 128 1.88 21.35 -11.47
N GLU A 129 2.38 20.29 -12.13
CA GLU A 129 3.50 20.34 -13.08
C GLU A 129 3.09 19.82 -14.47
N PRO A 130 2.21 20.53 -15.22
CA PRO A 130 1.65 20.04 -16.48
C PRO A 130 2.71 19.84 -17.58
N LEU A 131 3.83 20.53 -17.50
CA LEU A 131 4.94 20.45 -18.46
C LEU A 131 6.13 19.63 -17.94
N SER A 132 5.93 18.85 -16.88
CA SER A 132 6.99 18.01 -16.31
C SER A 132 7.60 17.07 -17.38
N PRO A 133 8.94 17.00 -17.49
CA PRO A 133 9.60 16.00 -18.33
C PRO A 133 9.33 14.56 -17.89
N LYS A 134 8.86 14.36 -16.66
CA LYS A 134 8.47 13.04 -16.10
C LYS A 134 7.05 12.62 -16.48
N ARG A 135 6.24 13.50 -17.10
CA ARG A 135 4.82 13.26 -17.40
C ARG A 135 4.59 11.91 -18.06
N ALA A 136 5.25 11.65 -19.19
CA ALA A 136 5.04 10.42 -19.95
C ALA A 136 5.35 9.15 -19.15
N SER A 137 6.40 9.18 -18.34
CA SER A 137 6.79 8.05 -17.48
C SER A 137 5.77 7.83 -16.35
N ILE A 138 5.29 8.92 -15.73
CA ILE A 138 4.29 8.85 -14.66
C ILE A 138 2.96 8.35 -15.21
N GLU A 139 2.48 8.88 -16.34
CA GLU A 139 1.24 8.42 -16.97
C GLU A 139 1.31 6.93 -17.37
N SER A 140 2.48 6.46 -17.81
CA SER A 140 2.72 5.05 -18.12
C SER A 140 2.63 4.19 -16.86
N LEU A 141 3.24 4.63 -15.76
CA LEU A 141 3.19 3.93 -14.47
C LEU A 141 1.78 3.89 -13.90
N VAL A 142 1.05 5.02 -13.95
CA VAL A 142 -0.35 5.10 -13.49
C VAL A 142 -1.24 4.15 -14.30
N ARG A 143 -1.08 4.10 -15.63
CA ARG A 143 -1.81 3.14 -16.47
C ARG A 143 -1.50 1.70 -16.08
N PHE A 144 -0.23 1.36 -15.91
CA PHE A 144 0.18 0.02 -15.51
C PHE A 144 -0.47 -0.39 -14.17
N ILE A 145 -0.42 0.47 -13.16
CA ILE A 145 -1.04 0.20 -11.86
C ILE A 145 -2.56 -0.01 -12.01
N ARG A 146 -3.24 0.82 -12.80
CA ARG A 146 -4.69 0.69 -13.03
C ARG A 146 -5.05 -0.59 -13.78
N ASP A 147 -4.25 -0.99 -14.76
CA ASP A 147 -4.45 -2.23 -15.50
C ASP A 147 -4.28 -3.46 -14.60
N GLU A 148 -3.30 -3.45 -13.70
CA GLU A 148 -3.13 -4.50 -12.70
C GLU A 148 -4.35 -4.61 -11.76
N PHE A 149 -4.88 -3.48 -11.28
CA PHE A 149 -6.09 -3.49 -10.45
C PHE A 149 -7.30 -4.04 -11.22
N ARG A 150 -7.51 -3.62 -12.46
CA ARG A 150 -8.58 -4.13 -13.30
C ARG A 150 -8.46 -5.64 -13.52
N THR A 151 -7.28 -6.12 -13.85
CA THR A 151 -7.03 -7.54 -14.06
C THR A 151 -7.24 -8.37 -12.78
N ALA A 152 -6.83 -7.84 -11.62
CA ALA A 152 -7.05 -8.49 -10.34
C ALA A 152 -8.55 -8.58 -10.00
N GLU A 153 -9.30 -7.51 -10.26
CA GLU A 153 -10.74 -7.48 -10.04
C GLU A 153 -11.48 -8.45 -10.97
N GLU A 154 -11.12 -8.49 -12.24
CA GLU A 154 -11.68 -9.45 -13.21
C GLU A 154 -11.44 -10.91 -12.77
N ARG A 155 -10.23 -11.22 -12.29
CA ARG A 155 -9.92 -12.56 -11.75
C ARG A 155 -10.73 -12.87 -10.49
N ARG A 156 -10.92 -11.91 -9.61
CA ARG A 156 -11.73 -12.07 -8.40
C ARG A 156 -13.18 -12.39 -8.76
N LEU A 157 -13.78 -11.59 -9.65
CA LEU A 157 -15.15 -11.81 -10.10
C LEU A 157 -15.35 -13.14 -10.80
N ALA A 158 -14.40 -13.56 -11.64
CA ALA A 158 -14.43 -14.86 -12.29
C ALA A 158 -14.37 -16.01 -11.26
N ALA A 159 -13.51 -15.91 -10.26
CA ALA A 159 -13.42 -16.91 -9.19
C ALA A 159 -14.68 -16.96 -8.32
N GLU A 160 -15.30 -15.83 -8.02
CA GLU A 160 -16.58 -15.77 -7.30
C GLU A 160 -17.72 -16.42 -8.10
N GLN A 161 -17.79 -16.19 -9.42
CA GLN A 161 -18.77 -16.80 -10.31
C GLN A 161 -18.58 -18.32 -10.40
N GLU A 162 -17.35 -18.79 -10.53
CA GLU A 162 -17.03 -20.21 -10.54
C GLU A 162 -17.41 -20.90 -9.22
N ALA A 163 -17.07 -20.29 -8.10
CA ALA A 163 -17.43 -20.78 -6.77
C ALA A 163 -18.96 -20.88 -6.59
N ALA A 164 -19.71 -19.86 -7.05
CA ALA A 164 -21.16 -19.86 -7.01
C ALA A 164 -21.76 -20.99 -7.89
N ALA A 165 -21.23 -21.19 -9.09
CA ALA A 165 -21.66 -22.27 -9.99
C ALA A 165 -21.40 -23.66 -9.39
N VAL A 166 -20.25 -23.86 -8.76
CA VAL A 166 -19.92 -25.12 -8.06
C VAL A 166 -20.86 -25.34 -6.88
N ALA A 167 -21.14 -24.32 -6.09
CA ALA A 167 -22.08 -24.40 -4.96
C ALA A 167 -23.50 -24.78 -5.41
N GLU A 168 -23.98 -24.17 -6.48
CA GLU A 168 -25.29 -24.44 -7.04
C GLU A 168 -25.37 -25.88 -7.59
N ARG A 169 -24.36 -26.33 -8.32
CA ARG A 169 -24.29 -27.72 -8.82
C ARG A 169 -24.30 -28.73 -7.66
N ARG A 170 -23.57 -28.42 -6.58
CA ARG A 170 -23.58 -29.29 -5.38
C ARG A 170 -24.95 -29.32 -4.71
N ARG A 171 -25.65 -28.18 -4.65
CA ARG A 171 -27.01 -28.10 -4.09
C ARG A 171 -27.98 -29.00 -4.88
N LEU A 172 -27.98 -28.84 -6.20
CA LEU A 172 -28.84 -29.68 -7.08
C LEU A 172 -28.56 -31.16 -6.95
N LEU A 173 -27.28 -31.55 -6.88
CA LEU A 173 -26.89 -32.94 -6.66
C LEU A 173 -27.41 -33.50 -5.30
N LEU A 174 -27.29 -32.68 -4.24
CA LEU A 174 -27.80 -33.11 -2.92
C LEU A 174 -29.34 -33.22 -2.90
N GLU A 175 -30.06 -32.36 -3.59
CA GLU A 175 -31.51 -32.45 -3.76
C GLU A 175 -31.91 -33.71 -4.51
N GLU A 176 -31.20 -34.06 -5.61
CA GLU A 176 -31.42 -35.27 -6.39
C GLU A 176 -31.16 -36.56 -5.56
N VAL A 177 -30.04 -36.59 -4.83
CA VAL A 177 -29.71 -37.70 -3.92
C VAL A 177 -30.75 -37.85 -2.80
N SER A 178 -31.17 -36.74 -2.22
CA SER A 178 -32.21 -36.72 -1.17
C SER A 178 -33.54 -37.27 -1.69
N ALA A 179 -33.97 -36.85 -2.87
CA ALA A 179 -35.21 -37.34 -3.50
C ALA A 179 -35.13 -38.84 -3.82
N SER A 180 -33.98 -39.31 -4.33
CA SER A 180 -33.74 -40.75 -4.62
C SER A 180 -33.78 -41.60 -3.34
N LEU A 181 -33.20 -41.13 -2.24
CA LEU A 181 -33.24 -41.79 -0.94
C LEU A 181 -34.67 -41.87 -0.36
N GLN A 182 -35.45 -40.80 -0.51
CA GLN A 182 -36.84 -40.77 -0.07
C GLN A 182 -37.70 -41.79 -0.88
N ALA A 183 -37.55 -41.83 -2.19
CA ALA A 183 -38.25 -42.79 -3.04
C ALA A 183 -37.91 -44.24 -2.66
N ALA A 184 -36.62 -44.55 -2.44
CA ALA A 184 -36.19 -45.88 -1.98
C ALA A 184 -36.75 -46.27 -0.60
N ALA A 185 -36.86 -45.30 0.31
CA ALA A 185 -37.45 -45.52 1.64
C ALA A 185 -38.97 -45.81 1.56
N GLU A 186 -39.68 -45.13 0.65
CA GLU A 186 -41.10 -45.37 0.41
C GLU A 186 -41.34 -46.75 -0.21
N GLU A 187 -40.55 -47.20 -1.18
CA GLU A 187 -40.60 -48.54 -1.74
C GLU A 187 -40.36 -49.63 -0.68
N THR A 188 -39.38 -49.39 0.20
CA THR A 188 -39.08 -50.37 1.29
C THR A 188 -40.20 -50.45 2.30
N ARG A 189 -40.91 -49.34 2.62
CA ARG A 189 -42.12 -49.38 3.46
C ARG A 189 -43.25 -50.16 2.80
N GLY A 190 -43.44 -50.02 1.47
CA GLY A 190 -44.43 -50.77 0.73
C GLY A 190 -44.20 -52.30 0.77
N LEU A 191 -42.94 -52.74 0.72
CA LEU A 191 -42.56 -54.14 0.87
C LEU A 191 -42.77 -54.70 2.27
N SER A 192 -42.51 -53.91 3.32
CA SER A 192 -42.74 -54.29 4.72
C SER A 192 -44.22 -54.43 5.03
N ALA A 193 -45.07 -53.54 4.52
CA ALA A 193 -46.55 -53.66 4.69
C ALA A 193 -47.14 -54.86 3.97
N GLY A 194 -46.51 -55.38 2.89
CA GLY A 194 -46.92 -56.59 2.18
C GLY A 194 -46.51 -57.90 2.86
N SER A 195 -45.51 -57.84 3.75
CA SER A 195 -45.01 -59.04 4.45
C SER A 195 -45.82 -59.42 5.69
N GLU A 196 -46.71 -58.58 6.17
CA GLU A 196 -47.60 -58.90 7.30
C GLU A 196 -48.72 -59.87 6.94
N ASN A 197 -48.89 -60.25 5.69
CA ASN A 197 -49.88 -61.20 5.22
C ASN A 197 -49.32 -62.59 5.00
N VAL A 198 -48.13 -62.95 5.46
CA VAL A 198 -47.66 -64.30 5.53
C VAL A 198 -48.28 -64.95 6.75
N LEU A 199 -49.50 -65.52 6.55
CA LEU A 199 -50.18 -66.43 7.46
C LEU A 199 -49.22 -67.50 7.93
N GLY A 200 -49.14 -67.65 9.30
CA GLY A 200 -48.30 -68.63 9.95
C GLY A 200 -48.55 -70.06 9.39
N TYR A 201 -47.49 -70.65 8.98
CA TYR A 201 -47.44 -72.08 8.74
C TYR A 201 -47.12 -72.75 10.07
N GLU A 202 -48.19 -73.11 10.80
CA GLU A 202 -48.07 -74.01 11.95
C GLU A 202 -47.90 -75.45 11.36
N GLY A 203 -46.68 -75.86 11.11
CA GLY A 203 -46.32 -77.19 10.84
C GLY A 203 -45.76 -77.87 12.07
N GLU A 204 -46.56 -78.67 12.75
CA GLU A 204 -46.08 -79.59 13.79
C GLU A 204 -45.07 -80.55 13.11
N PHE A 205 -43.81 -80.48 13.52
CA PHE A 205 -42.82 -81.52 13.25
C PHE A 205 -42.83 -82.49 14.45
N GLU A 206 -43.50 -83.67 14.30
CA GLU A 206 -43.22 -84.83 15.17
C GLU A 206 -41.85 -85.42 14.77
N LEU A 207 -40.96 -85.51 15.76
CA LEU A 207 -39.70 -86.22 15.69
C LEU A 207 -39.95 -87.67 16.21
N GLU A 208 -39.82 -88.64 15.33
CA GLU A 208 -39.49 -90.03 15.69
C GLU A 208 -37.96 -90.20 15.74
#